data_0bc20eee7323b904a8b294ea7230111b
#
_entry.id   0bc20eee7323b904a8b294ea7230111b
#
_cell.length_a   1.000
_cell.length_b   1.000
_cell.length_c   1.000
_cell.angle_alpha   90.00
_cell.angle_beta   90.00
_cell.angle_gamma   90.00
#
_symmetry.space_group_name_H-M   'P 1'
#
loop_
_entity.id
_entity.type
_entity.pdbx_description
1 polymer ?
#
loop_
_entity_poly.entity_id
_entity_poly.type
_entity_poly.pdbx_seq_one_letter_code
_entity_poly.pdbx_strand_id
1 'polypeptide(L)'
;MNRMRRNAIQELVTWKSSEDRKPMVLKGARQVGKTWLMKEFGQNYYDSYVYFNFDEEDELKSIFEANKNPQRIIELLSLIAGEKILQGKTLIIFDEIQECPEALNTLKYFKEKANEYHVIAAGSLLGTLLAQPKSYPVGMVNLLDIYPLTFDEFLEATDESLYAYYSSIQKEQPIEEIFHNRLLEAYNYNLIIGGMPECVSSWIAHKDPAKISQIQKELIEVYENDFSKHNGKVNSGRILMVFRSIVAQLAKSNEKFMYGAVREGGRARDFEEAIEWLVSAGMLNRVYNVSKMEHPLAAFDKLDQFKLFVFDTGLLKHMAGIDNSAILLKTDYQFKGPLTENYVLQQFRGQFDVEPRYYSDKNSEIDFLIQYGTKIIPVEAKGGEDKSAPSFKKYIADRQPEYALRYSKRGYRKDGAITNLPLYLARKTKELL
;
A
#
# COMPACT_ATOMS: atom_id res chain seq x y z
N MET A 1 13.60 -6.31 19.64
CA MET A 1 13.12 -5.73 18.37
C MET A 1 12.38 -4.45 18.74
N ASN A 2 12.76 -3.29 18.22
CA ASN A 2 11.96 -2.09 18.45
C ASN A 2 10.56 -2.30 17.86
N ARG A 3 9.54 -2.05 18.66
CA ARG A 3 8.14 -2.26 18.31
C ARG A 3 7.75 -1.22 17.27
N MET A 4 7.59 -1.61 16.01
CA MET A 4 7.06 -0.73 14.96
C MET A 4 5.55 -0.70 15.07
N ARG A 5 4.97 0.41 15.51
CA ARG A 5 3.54 0.58 15.53
C ARG A 5 3.00 0.56 14.09
N ARG A 6 1.82 -0.04 13.91
CA ARG A 6 1.11 -0.07 12.62
C ARG A 6 -0.30 0.50 12.80
N ASN A 7 -0.65 1.43 11.93
CA ASN A 7 -1.98 2.07 11.94
C ASN A 7 -3.11 1.05 11.75
N ALA A 8 -2.87 -0.01 11.00
CA ALA A 8 -3.80 -1.12 10.79
C ALA A 8 -4.24 -1.83 12.10
N ILE A 9 -3.49 -1.71 13.19
CA ILE A 9 -3.92 -2.23 14.52
C ILE A 9 -5.23 -1.59 14.95
N GLN A 10 -5.43 -0.29 14.70
CA GLN A 10 -6.67 0.40 15.08
C GLN A 10 -7.89 -0.15 14.33
N GLU A 11 -7.72 -0.52 13.06
CA GLU A 11 -8.78 -1.15 12.26
C GLU A 11 -9.10 -2.55 12.80
N LEU A 12 -8.08 -3.31 13.20
CA LEU A 12 -8.28 -4.62 13.82
C LEU A 12 -8.96 -4.52 15.19
N VAL A 13 -8.67 -3.47 15.99
CA VAL A 13 -9.36 -3.21 17.27
C VAL A 13 -10.84 -2.90 17.03
N THR A 14 -11.13 -2.05 16.03
CA THR A 14 -12.50 -1.74 15.63
C THR A 14 -13.23 -2.99 15.12
N TRP A 15 -12.57 -3.80 14.30
CA TRP A 15 -13.10 -5.08 13.84
C TRP A 15 -13.42 -6.03 14.99
N LYS A 16 -12.51 -6.16 15.97
CA LYS A 16 -12.73 -7.05 17.13
C LYS A 16 -14.02 -6.73 17.87
N SER A 17 -14.34 -5.45 18.03
CA SER A 17 -15.50 -4.97 18.79
C SER A 17 -16.79 -4.83 17.95
N SER A 18 -16.73 -5.07 16.63
CA SER A 18 -17.89 -4.95 15.75
C SER A 18 -18.91 -6.08 15.98
N GLU A 19 -20.20 -5.73 16.11
CA GLU A 19 -21.31 -6.70 16.20
C GLU A 19 -21.47 -7.49 14.89
N ASP A 20 -21.24 -6.84 13.74
CA ASP A 20 -21.31 -7.43 12.39
C ASP A 20 -20.00 -8.08 11.95
N ARG A 21 -19.06 -8.34 12.90
CA ARG A 21 -17.77 -8.93 12.60
C ARG A 21 -17.91 -10.22 11.77
N LYS A 22 -17.04 -10.33 10.78
CA LYS A 22 -16.78 -11.52 9.97
C LYS A 22 -15.32 -11.92 10.14
N PRO A 23 -14.91 -13.16 9.83
CA PRO A 23 -13.48 -13.50 9.77
C PRO A 23 -12.72 -12.44 8.98
N MET A 24 -11.57 -12.00 9.49
CA MET A 24 -10.73 -10.99 8.87
C MET A 24 -9.74 -11.63 7.91
N VAL A 25 -9.56 -11.05 6.74
CA VAL A 25 -8.57 -11.48 5.75
C VAL A 25 -7.66 -10.29 5.41
N LEU A 26 -6.39 -10.42 5.77
CA LEU A 26 -5.36 -9.43 5.45
C LEU A 26 -4.80 -9.67 4.05
N LYS A 27 -4.87 -8.65 3.20
CA LYS A 27 -4.27 -8.64 1.85
C LYS A 27 -3.07 -7.70 1.80
N GLY A 28 -2.24 -7.83 0.81
CA GLY A 28 -1.10 -6.95 0.57
C GLY A 28 0.11 -7.72 0.09
N ALA A 29 1.10 -7.01 -0.44
CA ALA A 29 2.32 -7.59 -0.98
C ALA A 29 3.03 -8.48 0.05
N ARG A 30 3.90 -9.35 -0.43
CA ARG A 30 4.75 -10.17 0.44
C ARG A 30 5.66 -9.26 1.29
N GLN A 31 5.97 -9.67 2.52
CA GLN A 31 6.90 -9.00 3.45
C GLN A 31 6.49 -7.59 3.91
N VAL A 32 5.22 -7.16 3.72
CA VAL A 32 4.70 -5.91 4.29
C VAL A 32 4.35 -6.00 5.78
N GLY A 33 4.57 -7.18 6.42
CA GLY A 33 4.41 -7.38 7.86
C GLY A 33 3.05 -7.95 8.30
N LYS A 34 2.31 -8.66 7.44
CA LYS A 34 0.99 -9.26 7.77
C LYS A 34 1.09 -10.24 8.95
N THR A 35 2.00 -11.20 8.88
CA THR A 35 2.24 -12.20 9.96
C THR A 35 2.57 -11.53 11.29
N TRP A 36 3.49 -10.55 11.26
CA TRP A 36 3.84 -9.79 12.46
C TRP A 36 2.62 -9.08 13.05
N LEU A 37 1.83 -8.43 12.21
CA LEU A 37 0.63 -7.68 12.61
C LEU A 37 -0.39 -8.58 13.29
N MET A 38 -0.65 -9.78 12.75
CA MET A 38 -1.59 -10.75 13.32
C MET A 38 -1.11 -11.24 14.68
N LYS A 39 0.17 -11.60 14.82
CA LYS A 39 0.76 -12.05 16.10
C LYS A 39 0.77 -10.92 17.13
N GLU A 40 1.16 -9.70 16.75
CA GLU A 40 1.14 -8.52 17.62
C GLU A 40 -0.27 -8.21 18.11
N PHE A 41 -1.27 -8.32 17.22
CA PHE A 41 -2.67 -8.13 17.56
C PHE A 41 -3.17 -9.23 18.50
N GLY A 42 -2.85 -10.49 18.24
CA GLY A 42 -3.17 -11.61 19.13
C GLY A 42 -2.58 -11.45 20.52
N GLN A 43 -1.30 -11.10 20.58
CA GLN A 43 -0.57 -10.97 21.84
C GLN A 43 -1.06 -9.81 22.74
N ASN A 44 -1.50 -8.69 22.16
CA ASN A 44 -1.83 -7.49 22.94
C ASN A 44 -3.34 -7.28 23.16
N TYR A 45 -4.19 -7.95 22.39
CA TYR A 45 -5.64 -7.70 22.42
C TYR A 45 -6.48 -8.94 22.73
N TYR A 46 -5.86 -10.13 22.93
CA TYR A 46 -6.52 -11.36 23.33
C TYR A 46 -5.83 -11.98 24.53
N ASP A 47 -6.50 -12.91 25.22
CA ASP A 47 -5.93 -13.66 26.33
C ASP A 47 -4.84 -14.62 25.83
N SER A 48 -5.05 -15.20 24.62
CA SER A 48 -4.10 -16.04 23.87
C SER A 48 -4.35 -15.96 22.37
N TYR A 49 -3.43 -16.49 21.57
CA TYR A 49 -3.64 -16.74 20.15
C TYR A 49 -3.04 -18.07 19.73
N VAL A 50 -3.66 -18.74 18.77
CA VAL A 50 -3.12 -19.94 18.12
C VAL A 50 -2.74 -19.58 16.69
N TYR A 51 -1.59 -20.09 16.23
CA TYR A 51 -1.02 -19.73 14.93
C TYR A 51 -0.78 -20.98 14.10
N PHE A 52 -1.29 -21.00 12.87
CA PHE A 52 -1.19 -22.10 11.91
C PHE A 52 -0.70 -21.54 10.57
N ASN A 53 0.38 -22.12 10.04
CA ASN A 53 0.98 -21.75 8.76
C ASN A 53 0.77 -22.85 7.73
N PHE A 54 -0.02 -22.60 6.70
CA PHE A 54 -0.37 -23.61 5.69
C PHE A 54 0.75 -23.89 4.67
N ASP A 55 1.80 -23.07 4.62
CA ASP A 55 2.99 -23.33 3.80
C ASP A 55 3.98 -24.28 4.51
N GLU A 56 3.99 -24.28 5.84
CA GLU A 56 4.91 -25.08 6.66
C GLU A 56 4.30 -26.41 7.11
N GLU A 57 2.97 -26.50 7.25
CA GLU A 57 2.27 -27.59 7.92
C GLU A 57 1.26 -28.27 6.99
N ASP A 58 1.73 -29.14 6.09
CA ASP A 58 0.86 -29.85 5.13
C ASP A 58 -0.25 -30.68 5.80
N GLU A 59 -0.01 -31.21 7.00
CA GLU A 59 -0.98 -32.02 7.75
C GLU A 59 -2.25 -31.22 8.10
N LEU A 60 -2.13 -29.89 8.29
CA LEU A 60 -3.28 -29.02 8.55
C LEU A 60 -4.30 -29.03 7.42
N LYS A 61 -3.85 -29.16 6.17
CA LYS A 61 -4.72 -29.14 4.98
C LYS A 61 -5.77 -30.25 5.04
N SER A 62 -5.39 -31.43 5.52
CA SER A 62 -6.27 -32.58 5.66
C SER A 62 -7.49 -32.33 6.58
N ILE A 63 -7.33 -31.46 7.59
CA ILE A 63 -8.41 -31.09 8.51
C ILE A 63 -9.55 -30.39 7.77
N PHE A 64 -9.20 -29.47 6.86
CA PHE A 64 -10.14 -28.65 6.11
C PHE A 64 -10.72 -29.39 4.89
N GLU A 65 -9.97 -30.29 4.28
CA GLU A 65 -10.42 -31.14 3.16
C GLU A 65 -11.49 -32.14 3.61
N ALA A 66 -11.32 -32.77 4.77
CA ALA A 66 -12.20 -33.82 5.25
C ALA A 66 -13.61 -33.33 5.57
N ASN A 67 -13.76 -32.14 6.16
CA ASN A 67 -15.06 -31.59 6.58
C ASN A 67 -14.95 -30.11 6.91
N LYS A 68 -15.96 -29.32 6.54
CA LYS A 68 -16.04 -27.87 6.75
C LYS A 68 -16.82 -27.48 8.01
N ASN A 69 -17.00 -28.40 8.98
CA ASN A 69 -17.68 -28.11 10.24
C ASN A 69 -16.74 -27.35 11.17
N PRO A 70 -17.01 -26.06 11.53
CA PRO A 70 -16.13 -25.26 12.36
C PRO A 70 -15.87 -25.86 13.74
N GLN A 71 -16.85 -26.49 14.37
CA GLN A 71 -16.70 -27.06 15.72
C GLN A 71 -15.67 -28.18 15.75
N ARG A 72 -15.76 -29.12 14.78
CA ARG A 72 -14.75 -30.18 14.61
C ARG A 72 -13.37 -29.59 14.31
N ILE A 73 -13.30 -28.57 13.45
CA ILE A 73 -12.03 -27.92 13.10
C ILE A 73 -11.41 -27.28 14.36
N ILE A 74 -12.17 -26.55 15.16
CA ILE A 74 -11.70 -25.91 16.39
C ILE A 74 -11.18 -26.96 17.40
N GLU A 75 -11.88 -28.10 17.55
CA GLU A 75 -11.45 -29.20 18.40
C GLU A 75 -10.09 -29.75 17.97
N LEU A 76 -9.92 -30.02 16.67
CA LEU A 76 -8.65 -30.54 16.13
C LEU A 76 -7.52 -29.49 16.21
N LEU A 77 -7.80 -28.23 15.90
CA LEU A 77 -6.83 -27.15 16.04
C LEU A 77 -6.41 -26.95 17.50
N SER A 78 -7.35 -27.11 18.46
CA SER A 78 -7.02 -27.06 19.91
C SER A 78 -6.06 -28.20 20.31
N LEU A 79 -6.25 -29.41 19.77
CA LEU A 79 -5.36 -30.55 20.01
C LEU A 79 -3.96 -30.32 19.43
N ILE A 80 -3.88 -29.77 18.21
CA ILE A 80 -2.58 -29.44 17.56
C ILE A 80 -1.86 -28.34 18.32
N ALA A 81 -2.57 -27.27 18.69
CA ALA A 81 -1.99 -26.14 19.43
C ALA A 81 -1.59 -26.53 20.89
N GLY A 82 -2.10 -27.66 21.41
CA GLY A 82 -1.87 -28.06 22.80
C GLY A 82 -2.59 -27.16 23.81
N GLU A 83 -3.50 -26.29 23.36
CA GLU A 83 -4.27 -25.40 24.22
C GLU A 83 -5.74 -25.27 23.73
N LYS A 84 -6.65 -24.97 24.66
CA LYS A 84 -8.06 -24.82 24.34
C LYS A 84 -8.34 -23.47 23.70
N ILE A 85 -8.95 -23.49 22.52
CA ILE A 85 -9.43 -22.29 21.82
C ILE A 85 -10.74 -21.82 22.47
N LEU A 86 -10.71 -20.63 23.08
CA LEU A 86 -11.84 -20.07 23.83
C LEU A 86 -12.55 -18.98 23.01
N GLN A 87 -13.88 -19.00 23.01
CA GLN A 87 -14.75 -18.03 22.34
C GLN A 87 -14.42 -16.60 22.77
N GLY A 88 -14.14 -15.71 21.82
CA GLY A 88 -13.84 -14.29 22.03
C GLY A 88 -12.55 -13.98 22.78
N LYS A 89 -11.85 -15.00 23.34
CA LYS A 89 -10.65 -14.86 24.14
C LYS A 89 -9.37 -15.30 23.42
N THR A 90 -9.47 -16.34 22.58
CA THR A 90 -8.34 -16.83 21.78
C THR A 90 -8.53 -16.38 20.33
N LEU A 91 -7.50 -15.72 19.77
CA LEU A 91 -7.47 -15.38 18.34
C LEU A 91 -6.93 -16.57 17.53
N ILE A 92 -7.67 -17.01 16.53
CA ILE A 92 -7.20 -18.02 15.57
C ILE A 92 -6.54 -17.30 14.40
N ILE A 93 -5.27 -17.60 14.14
CA ILE A 93 -4.47 -17.01 13.06
C ILE A 93 -4.17 -18.07 12.01
N PHE A 94 -4.61 -17.83 10.78
CA PHE A 94 -4.31 -18.63 9.59
C PHE A 94 -3.36 -17.85 8.69
N ASP A 95 -2.11 -18.27 8.61
CA ASP A 95 -1.11 -17.63 7.74
C ASP A 95 -0.88 -18.45 6.48
N GLU A 96 -0.51 -17.77 5.39
CA GLU A 96 -0.36 -18.30 4.03
C GLU A 96 -1.58 -19.15 3.61
N ILE A 97 -2.79 -18.66 3.91
CA ILE A 97 -4.06 -19.40 3.72
C ILE A 97 -4.33 -19.75 2.24
N GLN A 98 -3.66 -19.12 1.27
CA GLN A 98 -3.75 -19.45 -0.14
C GLN A 98 -3.21 -20.86 -0.46
N GLU A 99 -2.35 -21.41 0.41
CA GLU A 99 -1.84 -22.77 0.28
C GLU A 99 -2.88 -23.85 0.65
N CYS A 100 -4.03 -23.42 1.23
CA CYS A 100 -5.17 -24.29 1.55
C CYS A 100 -6.50 -23.63 1.15
N PRO A 101 -6.95 -23.74 -0.11
CA PRO A 101 -8.21 -23.17 -0.58
C PRO A 101 -9.43 -23.60 0.24
N GLU A 102 -9.41 -24.83 0.80
CA GLU A 102 -10.46 -25.35 1.66
C GLU A 102 -10.55 -24.60 2.98
N ALA A 103 -9.42 -24.18 3.56
CA ALA A 103 -9.39 -23.34 4.76
C ALA A 103 -9.99 -21.97 4.48
N LEU A 104 -9.64 -21.35 3.34
CA LEU A 104 -10.23 -20.07 2.90
C LEU A 104 -11.75 -20.19 2.74
N ASN A 105 -12.23 -21.24 2.09
CA ASN A 105 -13.65 -21.52 1.93
C ASN A 105 -14.37 -21.77 3.28
N THR A 106 -13.65 -22.29 4.27
CA THR A 106 -14.21 -22.57 5.59
C THR A 106 -14.50 -21.31 6.38
N LEU A 107 -13.88 -20.17 6.09
CA LEU A 107 -14.17 -18.88 6.73
C LEU A 107 -15.66 -18.50 6.66
N LYS A 108 -16.35 -18.89 5.58
CA LYS A 108 -17.79 -18.72 5.45
C LYS A 108 -18.56 -19.42 6.60
N TYR A 109 -18.17 -20.66 6.90
CA TYR A 109 -18.86 -21.44 7.93
C TYR A 109 -18.50 -20.97 9.34
N PHE A 110 -17.31 -20.41 9.56
CA PHE A 110 -17.00 -19.70 10.81
C PHE A 110 -17.96 -18.52 11.00
N LYS A 111 -18.21 -17.69 9.96
CA LYS A 111 -19.21 -16.61 10.06
C LYS A 111 -20.61 -17.12 10.39
N GLU A 112 -21.06 -18.19 9.72
CA GLU A 112 -22.45 -18.67 9.82
C GLU A 112 -22.74 -19.44 11.11
N LYS A 113 -21.76 -20.20 11.65
CA LYS A 113 -21.98 -21.22 12.69
C LYS A 113 -21.08 -21.12 13.91
N ALA A 114 -20.07 -20.28 13.88
CA ALA A 114 -19.05 -20.17 14.93
C ALA A 114 -18.45 -18.77 14.99
N ASN A 115 -19.26 -17.72 14.78
CA ASN A 115 -18.79 -16.33 14.71
C ASN A 115 -18.26 -15.79 16.06
N GLU A 116 -18.57 -16.47 17.14
CA GLU A 116 -18.01 -16.22 18.47
C GLU A 116 -16.51 -16.52 18.56
N TYR A 117 -15.96 -17.34 17.64
CA TYR A 117 -14.52 -17.55 17.50
C TYR A 117 -13.93 -16.53 16.53
N HIS A 118 -12.93 -15.80 16.98
CA HIS A 118 -12.32 -14.75 16.17
C HIS A 118 -11.22 -15.35 15.28
N VAL A 119 -11.40 -15.23 13.98
CA VAL A 119 -10.46 -15.75 12.99
C VAL A 119 -9.87 -14.60 12.18
N ILE A 120 -8.55 -14.58 12.08
CA ILE A 120 -7.81 -13.70 11.18
C ILE A 120 -6.95 -14.55 10.26
N ALA A 121 -6.96 -14.25 8.97
CA ALA A 121 -6.18 -14.95 7.97
C ALA A 121 -5.34 -13.98 7.16
N ALA A 122 -4.20 -14.44 6.66
CA ALA A 122 -3.36 -13.70 5.74
C ALA A 122 -2.81 -14.59 4.63
N GLY A 123 -2.46 -13.95 3.52
CA GLY A 123 -1.74 -14.58 2.42
C GLY A 123 -1.18 -13.54 1.45
N SER A 124 -0.04 -13.88 0.86
CA SER A 124 0.71 -12.96 0.00
C SER A 124 0.09 -12.77 -1.39
N LEU A 125 -0.67 -13.75 -1.87
CA LEU A 125 -1.30 -13.75 -3.20
C LEU A 125 -2.83 -13.82 -3.12
N LEU A 126 -3.41 -13.52 -1.97
CA LEU A 126 -4.87 -13.57 -1.79
C LEU A 126 -5.61 -12.69 -2.79
N GLY A 127 -5.09 -11.52 -3.14
CA GLY A 127 -5.71 -10.67 -4.15
C GLY A 127 -5.90 -11.38 -5.51
N THR A 128 -4.93 -12.20 -5.91
CA THR A 128 -4.99 -12.96 -7.18
C THR A 128 -5.95 -14.15 -7.10
N LEU A 129 -6.02 -14.82 -5.94
CA LEU A 129 -6.99 -15.91 -5.70
C LEU A 129 -8.43 -15.38 -5.61
N LEU A 130 -8.62 -14.22 -4.97
CA LEU A 130 -9.92 -13.58 -4.83
C LEU A 130 -10.51 -13.14 -6.18
N ALA A 131 -9.66 -12.91 -7.17
CA ALA A 131 -10.08 -12.61 -8.55
C ALA A 131 -10.56 -13.86 -9.34
N GLN A 132 -10.37 -15.08 -8.79
CA GLN A 132 -10.77 -16.33 -9.46
C GLN A 132 -12.21 -16.75 -9.09
N PRO A 133 -13.08 -17.16 -10.06
CA PRO A 133 -14.51 -17.36 -9.82
C PRO A 133 -14.91 -18.49 -8.86
N LYS A 134 -13.99 -19.36 -8.43
CA LYS A 134 -14.31 -20.64 -7.77
C LYS A 134 -14.04 -20.75 -6.27
N SER A 135 -13.45 -19.74 -5.60
CA SER A 135 -12.84 -20.02 -4.29
C SER A 135 -13.03 -18.96 -3.19
N TYR A 136 -13.99 -18.05 -3.30
CA TYR A 136 -14.05 -16.96 -2.34
C TYR A 136 -15.36 -16.91 -1.55
N PRO A 137 -15.32 -16.79 -0.22
CA PRO A 137 -16.51 -16.60 0.61
C PRO A 137 -17.04 -15.16 0.47
N VAL A 138 -17.58 -14.84 -0.72
CA VAL A 138 -18.11 -13.50 -1.05
C VAL A 138 -19.08 -13.02 0.03
N GLY A 139 -18.82 -11.82 0.57
CA GLY A 139 -19.68 -11.20 1.58
C GLY A 139 -19.57 -11.81 2.98
N MET A 140 -18.79 -12.89 3.19
CA MET A 140 -18.69 -13.62 4.46
C MET A 140 -17.39 -13.36 5.23
N VAL A 141 -16.51 -12.49 4.70
CA VAL A 141 -15.29 -12.04 5.37
C VAL A 141 -15.18 -10.52 5.32
N ASN A 142 -14.42 -9.95 6.25
CA ASN A 142 -13.92 -8.59 6.18
C ASN A 142 -12.54 -8.61 5.51
N LEU A 143 -12.24 -7.61 4.70
CA LEU A 143 -10.94 -7.46 4.02
C LEU A 143 -10.22 -6.25 4.59
N LEU A 144 -8.91 -6.39 4.80
CA LEU A 144 -8.04 -5.30 5.21
C LEU A 144 -6.77 -5.31 4.37
N ASP A 145 -6.52 -4.22 3.67
CA ASP A 145 -5.31 -4.04 2.88
C ASP A 145 -4.14 -3.58 3.77
N ILE A 146 -3.04 -4.31 3.72
CA ILE A 146 -1.81 -4.00 4.45
C ILE A 146 -0.77 -3.48 3.47
N TYR A 147 -0.35 -2.24 3.68
CA TYR A 147 0.63 -1.52 2.88
C TYR A 147 2.01 -1.52 3.55
N PRO A 148 3.10 -1.16 2.86
CA PRO A 148 4.35 -0.76 3.50
C PRO A 148 4.11 0.34 4.55
N LEU A 149 5.05 0.55 5.48
CA LEU A 149 4.94 1.61 6.48
C LEU A 149 4.70 2.97 5.80
N THR A 150 3.73 3.70 6.31
CA THR A 150 3.48 5.08 5.94
C THR A 150 4.50 6.02 6.57
N PHE A 151 4.55 7.28 6.16
CA PHE A 151 5.55 8.22 6.68
C PHE A 151 5.42 8.44 8.19
N ASP A 152 4.20 8.51 8.73
CA ASP A 152 3.95 8.63 10.16
C ASP A 152 4.43 7.38 10.94
N GLU A 153 4.15 6.17 10.45
CA GLU A 153 4.66 4.92 11.03
C GLU A 153 6.20 4.84 10.96
N PHE A 154 6.80 5.25 9.84
CA PHE A 154 8.25 5.35 9.69
C PHE A 154 8.85 6.35 10.67
N LEU A 155 8.25 7.53 10.80
CA LEU A 155 8.74 8.58 11.68
C LEU A 155 8.67 8.17 13.14
N GLU A 156 7.54 7.59 13.57
CA GLU A 156 7.36 7.05 14.94
C GLU A 156 8.43 5.99 15.27
N ALA A 157 8.72 5.11 14.31
CA ALA A 157 9.71 4.05 14.50
C ALA A 157 11.17 4.55 14.54
N THR A 158 11.47 5.69 13.89
CA THR A 158 12.85 6.18 13.71
C THR A 158 13.22 7.37 14.59
N ASP A 159 12.23 8.23 14.95
CA ASP A 159 12.38 9.44 15.80
C ASP A 159 11.04 9.77 16.50
N GLU A 160 10.79 9.16 17.66
CA GLU A 160 9.55 9.32 18.41
C GLU A 160 9.30 10.79 18.80
N SER A 161 10.36 11.55 19.11
CA SER A 161 10.23 12.96 19.49
C SER A 161 9.79 13.84 18.32
N LEU A 162 10.31 13.58 17.13
CA LEU A 162 9.91 14.27 15.92
C LEU A 162 8.51 13.84 15.47
N TYR A 163 8.14 12.57 15.69
CA TYR A 163 6.78 12.07 15.47
C TYR A 163 5.76 12.76 16.37
N ALA A 164 6.06 12.98 17.65
CA ALA A 164 5.18 13.70 18.57
C ALA A 164 4.90 15.14 18.06
N TYR A 165 5.93 15.84 17.58
CA TYR A 165 5.74 17.15 16.94
C TYR A 165 4.92 17.05 15.63
N TYR A 166 5.26 16.10 14.74
CA TYR A 166 4.54 15.85 13.49
C TYR A 166 3.04 15.60 13.74
N SER A 167 2.72 14.79 14.73
CA SER A 167 1.33 14.46 15.10
C SER A 167 0.55 15.66 15.59
N SER A 168 1.21 16.63 16.24
CA SER A 168 0.59 17.86 16.75
C SER A 168 0.30 18.89 15.67
N ILE A 169 0.83 18.74 14.45
CA ILE A 169 0.63 19.72 13.37
C ILE A 169 -0.85 19.75 12.96
N GLN A 170 -1.46 20.91 13.05
CA GLN A 170 -2.85 21.16 12.69
C GLN A 170 -2.96 21.92 11.35
N LYS A 171 -4.19 21.99 10.82
CA LYS A 171 -4.53 22.76 9.63
C LYS A 171 -4.12 24.24 9.79
N GLU A 172 -3.52 24.77 8.72
CA GLU A 172 -3.12 26.19 8.63
C GLU A 172 -2.10 26.66 9.69
N GLN A 173 -1.48 25.71 10.41
CA GLN A 173 -0.47 26.03 11.40
C GLN A 173 0.91 26.25 10.75
N PRO A 174 1.59 27.38 11.01
CA PRO A 174 2.98 27.55 10.65
C PRO A 174 3.87 26.50 11.32
N ILE A 175 4.80 25.95 10.56
CA ILE A 175 5.76 24.97 11.06
C ILE A 175 7.08 25.70 11.29
N GLU A 176 7.62 25.62 12.50
CA GLU A 176 8.91 26.20 12.85
C GLU A 176 10.00 25.64 11.94
N GLU A 177 10.89 26.50 11.45
CA GLU A 177 11.90 26.17 10.45
C GLU A 177 12.80 25.00 10.86
N ILE A 178 13.18 24.93 12.14
CA ILE A 178 13.99 23.83 12.66
C ILE A 178 13.28 22.46 12.51
N PHE A 179 11.98 22.40 12.79
CA PHE A 179 11.21 21.16 12.64
C PHE A 179 10.87 20.88 11.17
N HIS A 180 10.62 21.91 10.38
CA HIS A 180 10.44 21.78 8.94
C HIS A 180 11.67 21.10 8.29
N ASN A 181 12.88 21.57 8.63
CA ASN A 181 14.12 21.03 8.09
C ASN A 181 14.36 19.58 8.56
N ARG A 182 14.10 19.24 9.83
CA ARG A 182 14.19 17.88 10.35
C ARG A 182 13.19 16.93 9.69
N LEU A 183 11.95 17.38 9.48
CA LEU A 183 10.91 16.60 8.80
C LEU A 183 11.24 16.40 7.31
N LEU A 184 11.84 17.39 6.64
CA LEU A 184 12.36 17.22 5.27
C LEU A 184 13.53 16.24 5.19
N GLU A 185 14.40 16.24 6.19
CA GLU A 185 15.48 15.24 6.28
C GLU A 185 14.89 13.84 6.47
N ALA A 186 13.94 13.65 7.40
CA ALA A 186 13.24 12.39 7.58
C ALA A 186 12.50 11.95 6.30
N TYR A 187 11.89 12.86 5.56
CA TYR A 187 11.31 12.60 4.24
C TYR A 187 12.36 12.09 3.24
N ASN A 188 13.53 12.71 3.17
CA ASN A 188 14.59 12.26 2.28
C ASN A 188 15.09 10.85 2.66
N TYR A 189 15.21 10.55 3.96
CA TYR A 189 15.51 9.18 4.41
C TYR A 189 14.39 8.21 4.05
N ASN A 190 13.12 8.60 4.19
CA ASN A 190 12.02 7.74 3.80
C ASN A 190 11.99 7.44 2.28
N LEU A 191 12.40 8.39 1.42
CA LEU A 191 12.59 8.12 -0.02
C LEU A 191 13.67 7.06 -0.29
N ILE A 192 14.73 7.03 0.54
CA ILE A 192 15.83 6.08 0.41
C ILE A 192 15.46 4.70 0.93
N ILE A 193 14.85 4.66 2.11
CA ILE A 193 14.59 3.44 2.87
C ILE A 193 13.29 2.78 2.40
N GLY A 194 12.28 3.59 2.06
CA GLY A 194 10.92 3.12 1.82
C GLY A 194 10.18 2.79 3.11
N GLY A 195 9.06 2.08 2.94
CA GLY A 195 8.21 1.61 4.02
C GLY A 195 8.27 0.09 4.24
N MET A 196 9.18 -0.64 3.57
CA MET A 196 9.30 -2.07 3.81
C MET A 196 9.82 -2.35 5.23
N PRO A 197 9.11 -3.19 6.04
CA PRO A 197 9.45 -3.42 7.45
C PRO A 197 10.90 -3.82 7.68
N GLU A 198 11.46 -4.66 6.82
CA GLU A 198 12.84 -5.12 6.92
C GLU A 198 13.83 -3.97 6.70
N CYS A 199 13.58 -3.11 5.70
CA CYS A 199 14.39 -1.93 5.45
C CYS A 199 14.35 -0.96 6.64
N VAL A 200 13.16 -0.70 7.19
CA VAL A 200 12.99 0.19 8.34
C VAL A 200 13.65 -0.38 9.60
N SER A 201 13.49 -1.69 9.89
CA SER A 201 14.18 -2.38 10.99
C SER A 201 15.69 -2.29 10.88
N SER A 202 16.23 -2.55 9.68
CA SER A 202 17.68 -2.46 9.42
C SER A 202 18.19 -1.04 9.60
N TRP A 203 17.42 -0.05 9.14
CA TRP A 203 17.77 1.36 9.35
C TRP A 203 17.81 1.75 10.82
N ILE A 204 16.82 1.32 11.63
CA ILE A 204 16.80 1.59 13.07
C ILE A 204 18.04 1.01 13.75
N ALA A 205 18.43 -0.22 13.39
CA ALA A 205 19.51 -0.95 14.00
C ALA A 205 20.91 -0.46 13.59
N HIS A 206 21.08 -0.04 12.33
CA HIS A 206 22.41 0.14 11.74
C HIS A 206 22.67 1.53 11.17
N LYS A 207 21.65 2.29 10.78
CA LYS A 207 21.77 3.59 10.09
C LYS A 207 22.67 3.54 8.85
N ASP A 208 22.70 2.40 8.15
CA ASP A 208 23.59 2.12 7.03
C ASP A 208 22.82 2.06 5.70
N PRO A 209 22.94 3.07 4.81
CA PRO A 209 22.24 3.08 3.52
C PRO A 209 22.68 1.95 2.56
N ALA A 210 23.89 1.40 2.71
CA ALA A 210 24.36 0.31 1.88
C ALA A 210 23.63 -1.00 2.21
N LYS A 211 23.39 -1.27 3.50
CA LYS A 211 22.56 -2.40 3.95
C LYS A 211 21.13 -2.27 3.42
N ILE A 212 20.56 -1.08 3.43
CA ILE A 212 19.21 -0.86 2.88
C ILE A 212 19.16 -1.21 1.40
N SER A 213 20.15 -0.75 0.62
CA SER A 213 20.24 -1.07 -0.81
C SER A 213 20.36 -2.58 -1.06
N GLN A 214 21.10 -3.30 -0.21
CA GLN A 214 21.19 -4.75 -0.29
C GLN A 214 19.85 -5.44 -0.02
N ILE A 215 19.15 -5.04 1.05
CA ILE A 215 17.82 -5.59 1.38
C ILE A 215 16.81 -5.30 0.27
N GLN A 216 16.80 -4.08 -0.28
CA GLN A 216 15.92 -3.71 -1.40
C GLN A 216 16.18 -4.58 -2.62
N LYS A 217 17.45 -4.87 -2.94
CA LYS A 217 17.83 -5.79 -4.01
C LYS A 217 17.27 -7.19 -3.76
N GLU A 218 17.47 -7.73 -2.58
CA GLU A 218 16.99 -9.07 -2.19
C GLU A 218 15.46 -9.16 -2.25
N LEU A 219 14.75 -8.12 -1.78
CA LEU A 219 13.29 -8.05 -1.87
C LEU A 219 12.80 -8.12 -3.33
N ILE A 220 13.44 -7.37 -4.23
CA ILE A 220 13.07 -7.36 -5.66
C ILE A 220 13.34 -8.73 -6.28
N GLU A 221 14.49 -9.36 -5.97
CA GLU A 221 14.81 -10.71 -6.44
C GLU A 221 13.79 -11.75 -5.95
N VAL A 222 13.35 -11.66 -4.70
CA VAL A 222 12.29 -12.52 -4.15
C VAL A 222 10.99 -12.35 -4.92
N TYR A 223 10.57 -11.11 -5.19
CA TYR A 223 9.35 -10.85 -5.97
C TYR A 223 9.46 -11.39 -7.40
N GLU A 224 10.56 -11.15 -8.09
CA GLU A 224 10.78 -11.67 -9.44
C GLU A 224 10.75 -13.21 -9.49
N ASN A 225 11.29 -13.88 -8.46
CA ASN A 225 11.23 -15.33 -8.32
C ASN A 225 9.80 -15.83 -8.06
N ASP A 226 9.01 -15.12 -7.26
CA ASP A 226 7.61 -15.50 -6.99
C ASP A 226 6.74 -15.44 -8.25
N PHE A 227 7.03 -14.55 -9.20
CA PHE A 227 6.32 -14.51 -10.48
C PHE A 227 6.36 -15.85 -11.22
N SER A 228 7.46 -16.61 -11.09
CA SER A 228 7.65 -17.87 -11.76
C SER A 228 6.94 -19.04 -11.10
N LYS A 229 6.69 -19.00 -9.79
CA LYS A 229 6.09 -20.12 -9.04
C LYS A 229 4.61 -20.30 -9.31
N HIS A 230 3.86 -19.23 -9.50
CA HIS A 230 2.39 -19.27 -9.46
C HIS A 230 1.69 -19.08 -10.81
N ASN A 231 2.41 -18.76 -11.89
CA ASN A 231 1.78 -18.28 -13.14
C ASN A 231 2.11 -19.08 -14.42
N GLY A 232 2.89 -20.15 -14.31
CA GLY A 232 3.40 -20.88 -15.49
C GLY A 232 4.38 -20.03 -16.31
N LYS A 233 5.20 -20.66 -17.17
CA LYS A 233 6.35 -20.00 -17.84
C LYS A 233 5.98 -18.79 -18.71
N VAL A 234 4.85 -18.81 -19.41
CA VAL A 234 4.47 -17.75 -20.36
C VAL A 234 3.99 -16.49 -19.63
N ASN A 235 3.14 -16.68 -18.63
CA ASN A 235 2.61 -15.53 -17.86
C ASN A 235 3.67 -14.92 -16.95
N SER A 236 4.54 -15.73 -16.37
CA SER A 236 5.67 -15.23 -15.54
C SER A 236 6.58 -14.29 -16.31
N GLY A 237 6.90 -14.60 -17.55
CA GLY A 237 7.71 -13.74 -18.42
C GLY A 237 7.04 -12.39 -18.70
N ARG A 238 5.71 -12.39 -18.90
CA ARG A 238 4.93 -11.17 -19.12
C ARG A 238 4.86 -10.30 -17.86
N ILE A 239 4.63 -10.90 -16.70
CA ILE A 239 4.60 -10.22 -15.40
C ILE A 239 5.94 -9.54 -15.14
N LEU A 240 7.05 -10.27 -15.34
CA LEU A 240 8.40 -9.76 -15.19
C LEU A 240 8.69 -8.59 -16.14
N MET A 241 8.29 -8.71 -17.43
CA MET A 241 8.45 -7.62 -18.40
C MET A 241 7.68 -6.35 -17.97
N VAL A 242 6.42 -6.49 -17.53
CA VAL A 242 5.63 -5.36 -17.04
C VAL A 242 6.33 -4.73 -15.83
N PHE A 243 6.67 -5.51 -14.81
CA PHE A 243 7.29 -5.04 -13.57
C PHE A 243 8.59 -4.27 -13.85
N ARG A 244 9.49 -4.83 -14.65
CA ARG A 244 10.76 -4.19 -15.03
C ARG A 244 10.58 -2.95 -15.90
N SER A 245 9.47 -2.82 -16.63
CA SER A 245 9.22 -1.65 -17.48
C SER A 245 8.78 -0.40 -16.72
N ILE A 246 8.35 -0.52 -15.44
CA ILE A 246 7.70 0.57 -14.69
C ILE A 246 8.60 1.81 -14.62
N VAL A 247 9.89 1.66 -14.33
CA VAL A 247 10.82 2.80 -14.27
C VAL A 247 10.85 3.56 -15.60
N ALA A 248 10.97 2.84 -16.72
CA ALA A 248 10.99 3.46 -18.04
C ALA A 248 9.62 4.06 -18.43
N GLN A 249 8.52 3.53 -17.92
CA GLN A 249 7.17 4.07 -18.11
C GLN A 249 7.01 5.40 -17.39
N LEU A 250 7.39 5.44 -16.10
CA LEU A 250 7.30 6.64 -15.26
C LEU A 250 8.31 7.74 -15.65
N ALA A 251 9.42 7.39 -16.31
CA ALA A 251 10.40 8.36 -16.81
C ALA A 251 9.91 9.17 -18.03
N LYS A 252 8.80 8.78 -18.65
CA LYS A 252 8.24 9.47 -19.82
C LYS A 252 7.45 10.69 -19.41
N SER A 253 7.45 11.71 -20.28
CA SER A 253 6.83 13.01 -20.00
C SER A 253 5.33 12.95 -19.71
N ASN A 254 4.62 11.96 -20.23
CA ASN A 254 3.17 11.78 -19.97
C ASN A 254 2.85 10.63 -19.01
N GLU A 255 3.85 9.87 -18.58
CA GLU A 255 3.79 8.75 -17.62
C GLU A 255 2.65 7.73 -17.81
N LYS A 256 1.80 7.92 -18.83
CA LYS A 256 0.75 6.97 -19.21
C LYS A 256 1.38 5.63 -19.57
N PHE A 257 0.84 4.53 -19.06
CA PHE A 257 1.32 3.21 -19.40
C PHE A 257 1.18 2.90 -20.89
N MET A 258 2.26 2.46 -21.50
CA MET A 258 2.34 2.16 -22.93
C MET A 258 2.78 0.71 -23.14
N TYR A 259 1.89 -0.13 -23.68
CA TYR A 259 2.19 -1.54 -23.94
C TYR A 259 3.38 -1.74 -24.87
N GLY A 260 3.55 -0.86 -25.88
CA GLY A 260 4.69 -0.86 -26.76
C GLY A 260 6.04 -0.54 -26.11
N ALA A 261 6.03 0.04 -24.90
CA ALA A 261 7.25 0.28 -24.13
C ALA A 261 7.66 -0.93 -23.27
N VAL A 262 6.76 -1.88 -23.03
CA VAL A 262 7.09 -3.17 -22.43
C VAL A 262 7.84 -4.04 -23.43
N ARG A 263 7.35 -4.10 -24.64
CA ARG A 263 7.94 -4.81 -25.79
C ARG A 263 7.47 -4.16 -27.10
N GLU A 264 8.35 -4.02 -28.07
CA GLU A 264 7.99 -3.51 -29.41
C GLU A 264 6.82 -4.32 -30.00
N GLY A 265 5.79 -3.61 -30.50
CA GLY A 265 4.55 -4.19 -31.01
C GLY A 265 3.61 -4.76 -29.93
N GLY A 266 3.91 -4.60 -28.63
CA GLY A 266 3.07 -5.06 -27.52
C GLY A 266 1.70 -4.36 -27.50
N ARG A 267 0.66 -5.13 -27.19
CA ARG A 267 -0.74 -4.68 -27.12
C ARG A 267 -1.35 -5.03 -25.76
N ALA A 268 -2.50 -4.43 -25.43
CA ALA A 268 -3.24 -4.69 -24.19
C ALA A 268 -3.44 -6.19 -23.93
N ARG A 269 -3.95 -6.94 -24.90
CA ARG A 269 -4.17 -8.40 -24.80
C ARG A 269 -2.93 -9.22 -24.42
N ASP A 270 -1.73 -8.67 -24.59
CA ASP A 270 -0.48 -9.37 -24.30
C ASP A 270 -0.07 -9.23 -22.83
N PHE A 271 -0.52 -8.15 -22.14
CA PHE A 271 -0.01 -7.76 -20.83
C PHE A 271 -1.09 -7.43 -19.79
N GLU A 272 -2.37 -7.35 -20.17
CA GLU A 272 -3.45 -6.96 -19.26
C GLU A 272 -3.58 -7.92 -18.07
N GLU A 273 -3.55 -9.24 -18.32
CA GLU A 273 -3.55 -10.24 -17.24
C GLU A 273 -2.35 -10.10 -16.29
N ALA A 274 -1.18 -9.77 -16.85
CA ALA A 274 0.04 -9.56 -16.05
C ALA A 274 -0.07 -8.30 -15.18
N ILE A 275 -0.68 -7.24 -15.70
CA ILE A 275 -0.94 -6.01 -14.94
C ILE A 275 -1.97 -6.28 -13.84
N GLU A 276 -3.09 -6.96 -14.17
CA GLU A 276 -4.11 -7.32 -13.18
C GLU A 276 -3.51 -8.16 -12.05
N TRP A 277 -2.63 -9.11 -12.40
CA TRP A 277 -1.95 -9.91 -11.41
C TRP A 277 -1.08 -9.07 -10.47
N LEU A 278 -0.23 -8.17 -11.01
CA LEU A 278 0.65 -7.30 -10.21
C LEU A 278 -0.15 -6.34 -9.31
N VAL A 279 -1.25 -5.80 -9.81
CA VAL A 279 -2.14 -4.92 -9.03
C VAL A 279 -2.85 -5.72 -7.93
N SER A 280 -3.40 -6.90 -8.26
CA SER A 280 -4.08 -7.77 -7.29
C SER A 280 -3.13 -8.33 -6.23
N ALA A 281 -1.86 -8.58 -6.58
CA ALA A 281 -0.81 -8.96 -5.63
C ALA A 281 -0.36 -7.79 -4.73
N GLY A 282 -0.85 -6.57 -4.98
CA GLY A 282 -0.49 -5.37 -4.22
C GLY A 282 0.90 -4.83 -4.52
N MET A 283 1.51 -5.23 -5.65
CA MET A 283 2.86 -4.80 -6.04
C MET A 283 2.87 -3.54 -6.90
N LEU A 284 1.78 -3.27 -7.60
CA LEU A 284 1.57 -2.05 -8.36
C LEU A 284 0.25 -1.39 -7.97
N ASN A 285 0.24 -0.07 -8.02
CA ASN A 285 -0.94 0.76 -7.86
C ASN A 285 -1.34 1.32 -9.22
N ARG A 286 -2.58 1.05 -9.67
CA ARG A 286 -3.12 1.59 -10.90
C ARG A 286 -3.91 2.85 -10.60
N VAL A 287 -3.58 3.94 -11.31
CA VAL A 287 -4.28 5.22 -11.23
C VAL A 287 -4.85 5.53 -12.61
N TYR A 288 -6.18 5.60 -12.72
CA TYR A 288 -6.87 5.85 -13.98
C TYR A 288 -6.90 7.33 -14.35
N ASN A 289 -6.81 7.63 -15.65
CA ASN A 289 -7.15 8.94 -16.20
C ASN A 289 -8.67 9.10 -16.19
N VAL A 290 -9.14 10.32 -15.91
CA VAL A 290 -10.56 10.64 -16.02
C VAL A 290 -10.85 11.56 -17.20
N SER A 291 -12.03 11.41 -17.81
CA SER A 291 -12.49 12.30 -18.89
C SER A 291 -12.99 13.63 -18.37
N LYS A 292 -13.47 13.67 -17.12
CA LYS A 292 -13.93 14.86 -16.41
C LYS A 292 -13.54 14.79 -14.93
N MET A 293 -13.29 15.93 -14.35
CA MET A 293 -12.98 16.08 -12.92
C MET A 293 -14.25 16.44 -12.15
N GLU A 294 -15.21 15.54 -12.15
CA GLU A 294 -16.55 15.70 -11.55
C GLU A 294 -16.86 14.49 -10.63
N HIS A 295 -17.75 14.71 -9.67
CA HIS A 295 -18.24 13.65 -8.78
C HIS A 295 -19.34 12.82 -9.46
N PRO A 296 -19.33 11.48 -9.36
CA PRO A 296 -18.27 10.64 -8.78
C PRO A 296 -17.14 10.37 -9.79
N LEU A 297 -15.88 10.44 -9.36
CA LEU A 297 -14.71 10.29 -10.26
C LEU A 297 -14.75 9.00 -11.07
N ALA A 298 -15.15 7.90 -10.45
CA ALA A 298 -15.19 6.58 -11.11
C ALA A 298 -16.11 6.52 -12.34
N ALA A 299 -17.14 7.38 -12.42
CA ALA A 299 -18.02 7.45 -13.59
C ALA A 299 -17.32 7.99 -14.85
N PHE A 300 -16.17 8.61 -14.67
CA PHE A 300 -15.40 9.25 -15.74
C PHE A 300 -14.08 8.56 -16.06
N ASP A 301 -13.83 7.39 -15.46
CA ASP A 301 -12.61 6.60 -15.70
C ASP A 301 -12.44 6.26 -17.17
N LYS A 302 -11.25 6.54 -17.72
CA LYS A 302 -10.81 6.03 -19.03
C LYS A 302 -10.02 4.75 -18.79
N LEU A 303 -10.69 3.61 -18.88
CA LEU A 303 -10.13 2.31 -18.52
C LEU A 303 -8.89 1.91 -19.35
N ASP A 304 -8.73 2.48 -20.55
CA ASP A 304 -7.59 2.28 -21.43
C ASP A 304 -6.41 3.25 -21.17
N GLN A 305 -6.54 4.15 -20.18
CA GLN A 305 -5.56 5.16 -19.85
C GLN A 305 -5.28 5.19 -18.36
N PHE A 306 -4.12 4.71 -17.96
CA PHE A 306 -3.70 4.65 -16.56
C PHE A 306 -2.20 4.83 -16.41
N LYS A 307 -1.79 5.23 -15.22
CA LYS A 307 -0.40 5.18 -14.73
C LYS A 307 -0.25 3.97 -13.80
N LEU A 308 0.95 3.39 -13.73
CA LEU A 308 1.30 2.34 -12.78
C LEU A 308 2.43 2.82 -11.89
N PHE A 309 2.21 2.76 -10.59
CA PHE A 309 3.18 3.11 -9.55
C PHE A 309 3.58 1.89 -8.75
N VAL A 310 4.83 1.85 -8.27
CA VAL A 310 5.29 0.79 -7.37
C VAL A 310 4.69 1.01 -5.98
N PHE A 311 4.35 -0.06 -5.31
CA PHE A 311 3.71 -0.02 -3.99
C PHE A 311 4.61 0.55 -2.87
N ASP A 312 5.93 0.60 -3.08
CA ASP A 312 6.91 1.17 -2.16
C ASP A 312 7.92 2.08 -2.87
N THR A 313 8.09 3.28 -2.34
CA THR A 313 8.96 4.31 -2.95
C THR A 313 10.45 3.97 -2.85
N GLY A 314 10.89 3.32 -1.76
CA GLY A 314 12.27 2.87 -1.62
C GLY A 314 12.64 1.80 -2.63
N LEU A 315 11.73 0.88 -2.91
CA LEU A 315 11.91 -0.13 -3.97
C LEU A 315 11.95 0.53 -5.35
N LEU A 316 11.04 1.46 -5.65
CA LEU A 316 11.06 2.21 -6.92
C LEU A 316 12.39 2.97 -7.10
N LYS A 317 12.88 3.63 -6.04
CA LYS A 317 14.17 4.32 -6.02
C LYS A 317 15.31 3.35 -6.36
N HIS A 318 15.31 2.15 -5.76
CA HIS A 318 16.32 1.13 -6.03
C HIS A 318 16.24 0.60 -7.48
N MET A 319 15.02 0.27 -7.96
CA MET A 319 14.78 -0.16 -9.33
C MET A 319 15.24 0.88 -10.37
N ALA A 320 15.10 2.16 -10.05
CA ALA A 320 15.56 3.27 -10.91
C ALA A 320 17.08 3.50 -10.85
N GLY A 321 17.82 2.78 -10.00
CA GLY A 321 19.26 2.94 -9.85
C GLY A 321 19.69 4.31 -9.30
N ILE A 322 18.79 4.98 -8.54
CA ILE A 322 19.09 6.30 -7.97
C ILE A 322 20.05 6.13 -6.80
N ASP A 323 21.22 6.77 -6.89
CA ASP A 323 22.20 6.79 -5.81
C ASP A 323 21.67 7.55 -4.58
N ASN A 324 21.93 7.01 -3.39
CA ASN A 324 21.47 7.62 -2.14
C ASN A 324 22.02 9.04 -1.95
N SER A 325 23.25 9.32 -2.42
CA SER A 325 23.84 10.63 -2.33
C SER A 325 23.10 11.69 -3.15
N ALA A 326 22.47 11.31 -4.27
CA ALA A 326 21.67 12.24 -5.07
C ALA A 326 20.50 12.83 -4.28
N ILE A 327 19.87 12.02 -3.41
CA ILE A 327 18.77 12.46 -2.54
C ILE A 327 19.32 13.29 -1.37
N LEU A 328 20.37 12.81 -0.69
CA LEU A 328 20.92 13.43 0.53
C LEU A 328 21.60 14.76 0.22
N LEU A 329 22.37 14.84 -0.86
CA LEU A 329 23.07 16.06 -1.28
C LEU A 329 22.17 17.02 -2.09
N LYS A 330 20.88 16.66 -2.24
CA LYS A 330 19.88 17.48 -2.95
C LYS A 330 20.29 17.79 -4.40
N THR A 331 21.06 16.91 -5.05
CA THR A 331 21.44 17.08 -6.46
C THR A 331 20.21 16.91 -7.35
N ASP A 332 20.21 17.53 -8.52
CA ASP A 332 19.12 17.36 -9.47
C ASP A 332 19.30 16.05 -10.26
N TYR A 333 18.20 15.27 -10.39
CA TYR A 333 18.15 14.05 -11.19
C TYR A 333 16.79 13.95 -11.89
N GLN A 334 16.78 13.42 -13.11
CA GLN A 334 15.58 13.43 -13.97
C GLN A 334 14.39 12.67 -13.39
N PHE A 335 14.58 11.64 -12.57
CA PHE A 335 13.53 10.79 -12.00
C PHE A 335 12.89 11.35 -10.72
N LYS A 336 13.21 12.59 -10.34
CA LYS A 336 12.72 13.23 -9.10
C LYS A 336 11.21 13.43 -9.08
N GLY A 337 10.60 13.79 -10.21
CA GLY A 337 9.15 13.93 -10.35
C GLY A 337 8.42 12.62 -10.09
N PRO A 338 8.68 11.58 -10.90
CA PRO A 338 8.07 10.25 -10.72
C PRO A 338 8.24 9.66 -9.32
N LEU A 339 9.43 9.79 -8.72
CA LEU A 339 9.67 9.32 -7.35
C LEU A 339 8.80 10.06 -6.33
N THR A 340 8.61 11.39 -6.51
CA THR A 340 7.77 12.21 -5.65
C THR A 340 6.30 11.86 -5.80
N GLU A 341 5.82 11.65 -7.04
CA GLU A 341 4.44 11.22 -7.28
C GLU A 341 4.18 9.83 -6.67
N ASN A 342 5.11 8.88 -6.84
CA ASN A 342 5.00 7.57 -6.20
C ASN A 342 4.91 7.66 -4.68
N TYR A 343 5.73 8.53 -4.06
CA TYR A 343 5.68 8.79 -2.62
C TYR A 343 4.32 9.36 -2.20
N VAL A 344 3.83 10.39 -2.88
CA VAL A 344 2.55 11.02 -2.55
C VAL A 344 1.40 10.02 -2.67
N LEU A 345 1.38 9.20 -3.73
CA LEU A 345 0.39 8.15 -3.90
C LEU A 345 0.48 7.09 -2.78
N GLN A 346 1.67 6.65 -2.42
CA GLN A 346 1.88 5.70 -1.32
C GLN A 346 1.31 6.26 -0.01
N GLN A 347 1.50 7.57 0.26
CA GLN A 347 0.92 8.19 1.46
C GLN A 347 -0.60 8.35 1.39
N PHE A 348 -1.20 8.45 0.21
CA PHE A 348 -2.65 8.55 0.05
C PHE A 348 -3.38 7.21 0.24
N ARG A 349 -2.69 6.09 0.04
CA ARG A 349 -3.29 4.76 0.18
C ARG A 349 -3.93 4.58 1.56
N GLY A 350 -5.17 4.12 1.55
CA GLY A 350 -5.95 3.91 2.77
C GLY A 350 -6.44 5.18 3.49
N GLN A 351 -6.20 6.38 2.96
CA GLN A 351 -6.75 7.62 3.52
C GLN A 351 -8.17 7.93 3.03
N PHE A 352 -8.48 7.59 1.80
CA PHE A 352 -9.73 7.96 1.12
C PHE A 352 -10.51 6.72 0.71
N ASP A 353 -11.83 6.81 0.73
CA ASP A 353 -12.73 5.71 0.36
C ASP A 353 -12.68 5.40 -1.14
N VAL A 354 -12.29 6.39 -1.95
CA VAL A 354 -12.11 6.28 -3.39
C VAL A 354 -10.63 6.47 -3.73
N GLU A 355 -10.07 5.50 -4.44
CA GLU A 355 -8.68 5.59 -4.90
C GLU A 355 -8.45 6.83 -5.76
N PRO A 356 -7.28 7.49 -5.66
CA PRO A 356 -6.96 8.64 -6.47
C PRO A 356 -7.04 8.37 -7.97
N ARG A 357 -7.36 9.41 -8.74
CA ARG A 357 -7.30 9.43 -10.21
C ARG A 357 -6.27 10.47 -10.64
N TYR A 358 -6.00 10.54 -11.94
CA TYR A 358 -5.28 11.67 -12.52
C TYR A 358 -6.08 12.26 -13.69
N TYR A 359 -5.71 13.43 -14.15
CA TYR A 359 -6.27 14.01 -15.35
C TYR A 359 -5.15 14.40 -16.30
N SER A 360 -5.27 13.98 -17.55
CA SER A 360 -4.36 14.41 -18.60
C SER A 360 -5.11 14.52 -19.92
N ASP A 361 -4.93 15.66 -20.57
CA ASP A 361 -5.34 15.91 -21.94
C ASP A 361 -4.16 16.54 -22.74
N LYS A 362 -4.43 17.04 -23.95
CA LYS A 362 -3.40 17.62 -24.82
C LYS A 362 -2.70 18.85 -24.21
N ASN A 363 -3.37 19.58 -23.30
CA ASN A 363 -2.95 20.90 -22.85
C ASN A 363 -2.80 21.02 -21.33
N SER A 364 -3.24 20.01 -20.56
CA SER A 364 -3.32 20.08 -19.11
C SER A 364 -3.05 18.72 -18.48
N GLU A 365 -2.33 18.73 -17.37
CA GLU A 365 -2.08 17.56 -16.54
C GLU A 365 -2.27 17.93 -15.08
N ILE A 366 -2.92 17.05 -14.32
CA ILE A 366 -3.07 17.09 -12.85
C ILE A 366 -2.61 15.75 -12.31
N ASP A 367 -1.60 15.77 -11.46
CA ASP A 367 -0.92 14.56 -10.99
C ASP A 367 -1.90 13.63 -10.28
N PHE A 368 -2.73 14.17 -9.36
CA PHE A 368 -3.79 13.38 -8.70
C PHE A 368 -5.07 14.18 -8.52
N LEU A 369 -6.18 13.44 -8.50
CA LEU A 369 -7.51 13.91 -8.11
C LEU A 369 -7.98 13.05 -6.94
N ILE A 370 -8.28 13.68 -5.82
CA ILE A 370 -8.83 13.03 -4.64
C ILE A 370 -10.32 13.31 -4.59
N GLN A 371 -11.12 12.27 -4.38
CA GLN A 371 -12.53 12.43 -4.04
C GLN A 371 -12.68 12.40 -2.53
N TYR A 372 -13.15 13.50 -1.93
CA TYR A 372 -13.46 13.60 -0.51
C TYR A 372 -14.92 14.01 -0.33
N GLY A 373 -15.78 13.07 0.03
CA GLY A 373 -17.22 13.23 -0.06
C GLY A 373 -17.65 13.51 -1.51
N THR A 374 -18.33 14.62 -1.74
CA THR A 374 -18.73 15.10 -3.06
C THR A 374 -17.71 16.03 -3.73
N LYS A 375 -16.63 16.39 -3.02
CA LYS A 375 -15.63 17.35 -3.50
C LYS A 375 -14.53 16.62 -4.26
N ILE A 376 -14.10 17.21 -5.36
CA ILE A 376 -12.94 16.78 -6.13
C ILE A 376 -11.80 17.74 -5.87
N ILE A 377 -10.70 17.23 -5.34
CA ILE A 377 -9.53 18.01 -4.93
C ILE A 377 -8.39 17.70 -5.88
N PRO A 378 -7.99 18.65 -6.72
CA PRO A 378 -6.81 18.51 -7.56
C PRO A 378 -5.55 18.63 -6.70
N VAL A 379 -4.57 17.76 -7.00
CA VAL A 379 -3.30 17.67 -6.29
C VAL A 379 -2.16 17.70 -7.28
N GLU A 380 -1.16 18.51 -6.96
CA GLU A 380 0.10 18.63 -7.69
C GLU A 380 1.26 18.22 -6.78
N ALA A 381 2.14 17.34 -7.22
CA ALA A 381 3.31 16.86 -6.49
C ALA A 381 4.61 17.39 -7.12
N LYS A 382 5.39 18.17 -6.37
CA LYS A 382 6.64 18.77 -6.85
C LYS A 382 7.84 18.32 -6.00
N GLY A 383 8.76 17.61 -6.62
CA GLY A 383 10.01 17.18 -5.98
C GLY A 383 11.04 18.30 -5.74
N GLY A 384 10.84 19.49 -6.31
CA GLY A 384 11.69 20.68 -6.19
C GLY A 384 11.00 21.85 -5.50
N GLU A 385 11.74 22.95 -5.35
CA GLU A 385 11.24 24.17 -4.70
C GLU A 385 10.51 25.13 -5.65
N ASP A 386 10.84 25.17 -6.95
CA ASP A 386 10.48 26.30 -7.82
C ASP A 386 9.87 25.98 -9.19
N LYS A 387 9.38 24.78 -9.43
CA LYS A 387 8.72 24.56 -10.72
C LYS A 387 7.31 25.12 -10.69
N SER A 388 7.04 26.15 -11.51
CA SER A 388 5.67 26.60 -11.79
C SER A 388 4.88 25.46 -12.42
N ALA A 389 3.64 25.25 -11.98
CA ALA A 389 2.73 24.29 -12.56
C ALA A 389 1.67 25.07 -13.39
N PRO A 390 1.97 25.48 -14.63
CA PRO A 390 1.06 26.35 -15.40
C PRO A 390 -0.27 25.64 -15.69
N SER A 391 -0.26 24.35 -16.01
CA SER A 391 -1.48 23.57 -16.23
C SER A 391 -2.35 23.52 -14.98
N PHE A 392 -1.75 23.28 -13.80
CA PHE A 392 -2.45 23.26 -12.52
C PHE A 392 -3.04 24.63 -12.18
N LYS A 393 -2.27 25.72 -12.35
CA LYS A 393 -2.78 27.10 -12.15
C LYS A 393 -3.90 27.45 -13.09
N LYS A 394 -3.78 27.09 -14.37
CA LYS A 394 -4.83 27.30 -15.37
C LYS A 394 -6.11 26.58 -14.97
N TYR A 395 -6.01 25.29 -14.60
CA TYR A 395 -7.14 24.52 -14.12
C TYR A 395 -7.85 25.18 -12.93
N ILE A 396 -7.06 25.63 -11.93
CA ILE A 396 -7.60 26.31 -10.75
C ILE A 396 -8.33 27.61 -11.14
N ALA A 397 -7.78 28.39 -12.06
CA ALA A 397 -8.41 29.63 -12.53
C ALA A 397 -9.72 29.35 -13.30
N ASP A 398 -9.74 28.32 -14.17
CA ASP A 398 -10.88 27.97 -15.00
C ASP A 398 -12.03 27.30 -14.22
N ARG A 399 -11.71 26.45 -13.23
CA ARG A 399 -12.68 25.62 -12.49
C ARG A 399 -13.00 26.06 -11.09
N GLN A 400 -12.16 26.91 -10.50
CA GLN A 400 -12.32 27.48 -9.16
C GLN A 400 -12.71 26.43 -8.10
N PRO A 401 -11.94 25.31 -7.96
CA PRO A 401 -12.24 24.30 -6.95
C PRO A 401 -12.13 24.91 -5.55
N GLU A 402 -12.94 24.43 -4.61
CA GLU A 402 -12.91 24.91 -3.21
C GLU A 402 -11.55 24.64 -2.55
N TYR A 403 -10.93 23.52 -2.87
CA TYR A 403 -9.61 23.12 -2.42
C TYR A 403 -8.74 22.71 -3.59
N ALA A 404 -7.49 23.12 -3.55
CA ALA A 404 -6.44 22.67 -4.45
C ALA A 404 -5.16 22.49 -3.65
N LEU A 405 -4.52 21.35 -3.74
CA LEU A 405 -3.34 21.03 -2.95
C LEU A 405 -2.09 20.96 -3.84
N ARG A 406 -1.01 21.52 -3.35
CA ARG A 406 0.32 21.32 -3.92
C ARG A 406 1.25 20.81 -2.85
N TYR A 407 1.86 19.66 -3.09
CA TYR A 407 2.92 19.12 -2.25
C TYR A 407 4.28 19.52 -2.80
N SER A 408 5.14 20.08 -1.93
CA SER A 408 6.51 20.47 -2.30
C SER A 408 7.45 20.40 -1.10
N LYS A 409 8.72 20.71 -1.29
CA LYS A 409 9.67 20.85 -0.17
C LYS A 409 9.50 22.15 0.61
N ARG A 410 8.63 23.06 0.18
CA ARG A 410 8.34 24.31 0.90
C ARG A 410 7.42 24.07 2.09
N GLY A 411 7.52 24.96 3.08
CA GLY A 411 6.59 25.01 4.21
C GLY A 411 5.15 25.31 3.78
N TYR A 412 4.24 25.27 4.76
CA TYR A 412 2.84 25.63 4.56
C TYR A 412 2.71 27.04 3.96
N ARG A 413 1.91 27.16 2.92
CA ARG A 413 1.60 28.43 2.27
C ARG A 413 0.26 28.36 1.53
N LYS A 414 -0.53 29.42 1.63
CA LYS A 414 -1.77 29.58 0.88
C LYS A 414 -1.59 30.63 -0.21
N ASP A 415 -1.75 30.25 -1.46
CA ASP A 415 -1.68 31.09 -2.64
C ASP A 415 -3.05 31.09 -3.35
N GLY A 416 -3.98 31.96 -2.94
CA GLY A 416 -5.37 31.95 -3.43
C GLY A 416 -6.08 30.66 -3.04
N ALA A 417 -6.59 29.92 -4.03
CA ALA A 417 -7.24 28.61 -3.84
C ALA A 417 -6.23 27.47 -3.63
N ILE A 418 -4.93 27.66 -3.87
CA ILE A 418 -3.91 26.65 -3.76
C ILE A 418 -3.32 26.68 -2.35
N THR A 419 -3.42 25.56 -1.64
CA THR A 419 -2.70 25.31 -0.40
C THR A 419 -1.45 24.50 -0.68
N ASN A 420 -0.26 25.06 -0.45
CA ASN A 420 0.98 24.31 -0.49
C ASN A 420 1.21 23.65 0.87
N LEU A 421 1.37 22.33 0.84
CA LEU A 421 1.74 21.50 1.98
C LEU A 421 3.14 20.92 1.77
N PRO A 422 3.97 20.82 2.82
CA PRO A 422 5.19 20.05 2.76
C PRO A 422 4.91 18.57 2.40
N LEU A 423 5.79 17.96 1.61
CA LEU A 423 5.67 16.56 1.16
C LEU A 423 5.47 15.58 2.32
N TYR A 424 6.14 15.80 3.45
CA TYR A 424 5.98 14.94 4.63
C TYR A 424 4.57 14.98 5.25
N LEU A 425 3.72 15.96 4.91
CA LEU A 425 2.33 16.02 5.36
C LEU A 425 1.34 15.26 4.44
N ALA A 426 1.80 14.63 3.37
CA ALA A 426 0.92 13.88 2.46
C ALA A 426 0.10 12.79 3.19
N ARG A 427 0.65 12.16 4.24
CA ARG A 427 -0.10 11.19 5.06
C ARG A 427 -1.22 11.81 5.90
N LYS A 428 -1.12 13.08 6.25
CA LYS A 428 -2.13 13.83 7.02
C LYS A 428 -3.16 14.55 6.16
N THR A 429 -3.22 14.30 4.85
CA THR A 429 -4.10 15.04 3.92
C THR A 429 -5.55 15.07 4.38
N LYS A 430 -6.11 13.91 4.76
CA LYS A 430 -7.51 13.81 5.21
C LYS A 430 -7.79 14.62 6.48
N GLU A 431 -6.83 14.71 7.39
CA GLU A 431 -6.93 15.49 8.63
C GLU A 431 -6.81 17.00 8.39
N LEU A 432 -6.08 17.40 7.32
CA LEU A 432 -5.82 18.79 6.99
C LEU A 432 -6.84 19.40 6.00
N LEU A 433 -7.76 18.58 5.45
CA LEU A 433 -8.90 19.02 4.65
C LEU A 433 -10.08 19.46 5.52
#